data_63b41424827c09c92b87630ada826079
#
_entry.id   63b41424827c09c92b87630ada826079
#
_cell.length_a   1.000
_cell.length_b   1.000
_cell.length_c   1.000
_cell.angle_alpha   90.00
_cell.angle_beta   90.00
_cell.angle_gamma   90.00
#
_symmetry.space_group_name_H-M   'P 1'
#
loop_
_entity.id
_entity.type
_entity.pdbx_description
1 polymer ?
#
loop_
_entity_poly.entity_id
_entity_poly.type
_entity_poly.pdbx_seq_one_letter_code
_entity_poly.pdbx_strand_id
1 'polypeptide(L)'
;MIVVANKKRKMEKLQEEYPGAIIFDITSSSPYKGGQLLSPFYPHKNIPIPGDSKGMTAYSVEGIWQGLKVFEHAGIDMHSFRNDTMKDIKRTVRKFGRPLGHQFGVYSKELLSYLDAKRLIYAPAYKYVLENVPEVKGVIEKIRQKSQESNIVLLDYNINPDNRDASKPLSHAELVKMYIEGRYPVTEEDFRPWTPEELKELKKANKKKPTKVRVKVSAADLPNYVDDITSILANDERTATDLAKMLGIDIAKPTFEKFLEGIPHIIVEKVNRTKCFTLDTRDQESTLF
;
A
#
# COMPACT_ATOMS: atom_id res chain seq x y z
N MET A 1 11.05 7.98 16.74
CA MET A 1 9.68 8.12 16.13
C MET A 1 9.52 7.07 15.03
N ILE A 2 8.32 6.50 14.88
CA ILE A 2 8.01 5.54 13.80
C ILE A 2 7.10 6.22 12.76
N VAL A 3 7.47 6.14 11.49
CA VAL A 3 6.73 6.70 10.35
C VAL A 3 6.43 5.59 9.35
N VAL A 4 5.31 5.68 8.66
CA VAL A 4 4.98 4.77 7.55
C VAL A 4 5.09 5.51 6.23
N ALA A 5 5.78 4.93 5.26
CA ALA A 5 5.98 5.51 3.94
C ALA A 5 5.66 4.51 2.82
N ASN A 6 5.28 5.03 1.66
CA ASN A 6 4.98 4.16 0.53
C ASN A 6 6.28 3.58 -0.06
N LYS A 7 6.33 2.26 -0.21
CA LYS A 7 7.49 1.52 -0.74
C LYS A 7 7.92 1.96 -2.15
N LYS A 8 7.01 2.50 -2.94
CA LYS A 8 7.32 2.98 -4.30
C LYS A 8 8.10 4.31 -4.32
N ARG A 9 8.29 4.94 -3.16
CA ARG A 9 9.09 6.17 -3.06
C ARG A 9 10.57 5.86 -3.27
N LYS A 10 11.26 6.75 -3.97
CA LYS A 10 12.73 6.65 -4.16
C LYS A 10 13.45 6.73 -2.80
N MET A 11 14.48 5.92 -2.63
CA MET A 11 15.23 5.83 -1.36
C MET A 11 15.87 7.18 -1.01
N GLU A 12 16.44 7.87 -2.00
CA GLU A 12 17.08 9.17 -1.84
C GLU A 12 16.09 10.19 -1.26
N LYS A 13 14.85 10.23 -1.76
CA LYS A 13 13.80 11.14 -1.25
C LYS A 13 13.33 10.78 0.16
N LEU A 14 13.40 9.52 0.53
CA LEU A 14 13.11 9.10 1.90
C LEU A 14 14.25 9.52 2.85
N GLN A 15 15.49 9.40 2.42
CA GLN A 15 16.65 9.82 3.19
C GLN A 15 16.72 11.35 3.35
N GLU A 16 16.34 12.11 2.33
CA GLU A 16 16.21 13.58 2.42
C GLU A 16 15.11 14.00 3.39
N GLU A 17 13.95 13.33 3.39
CA GLU A 17 12.81 13.68 4.25
C GLU A 17 13.03 13.22 5.70
N TYR A 18 13.76 12.11 5.88
CA TYR A 18 14.05 11.51 7.18
C TYR A 18 15.54 11.24 7.35
N PRO A 19 16.37 12.30 7.52
CA PRO A 19 17.82 12.16 7.64
C PRO A 19 18.20 11.25 8.81
N GLY A 20 19.09 10.29 8.57
CA GLY A 20 19.56 9.34 9.59
C GLY A 20 18.51 8.30 10.03
N ALA A 21 17.32 8.26 9.42
CA ALA A 21 16.32 7.26 9.75
C ALA A 21 16.70 5.86 9.24
N ILE A 22 16.34 4.85 10.00
CA ILE A 22 16.42 3.45 9.57
C ILE A 22 15.19 3.16 8.68
N ILE A 23 15.40 2.88 7.41
CA ILE A 23 14.35 2.55 6.46
C ILE A 23 14.21 1.03 6.41
N PHE A 24 13.04 0.51 6.77
CA PHE A 24 12.79 -0.91 6.90
C PHE A 24 11.55 -1.34 6.10
N ASP A 25 11.79 -2.12 5.06
CA ASP A 25 10.74 -2.71 4.23
C ASP A 25 10.12 -3.91 4.94
N ILE A 26 8.81 -3.83 5.23
CA ILE A 26 8.05 -4.88 5.91
C ILE A 26 7.00 -5.56 5.00
N THR A 27 7.17 -5.44 3.69
CA THR A 27 6.30 -6.09 2.70
C THR A 27 6.73 -7.54 2.42
N SER A 28 5.87 -8.30 1.75
CA SER A 28 6.19 -9.67 1.29
C SER A 28 7.36 -9.74 0.30
N SER A 29 7.69 -8.63 -0.36
CA SER A 29 8.83 -8.50 -1.27
C SER A 29 10.05 -7.85 -0.62
N SER A 30 10.09 -7.76 0.71
CA SER A 30 11.28 -7.29 1.43
C SER A 30 12.49 -8.17 1.13
N PRO A 31 13.67 -7.59 0.87
CA PRO A 31 14.91 -8.36 0.73
C PRO A 31 15.38 -8.95 2.08
N TYR A 32 14.81 -8.51 3.18
CA TYR A 32 15.17 -8.95 4.53
C TYR A 32 14.10 -9.90 5.09
N LYS A 33 14.51 -11.07 5.58
CA LYS A 33 13.60 -12.04 6.21
C LYS A 33 12.80 -11.43 7.35
N GLY A 34 13.42 -10.61 8.19
CA GLY A 34 12.72 -9.91 9.28
C GLY A 34 11.58 -9.02 8.81
N GLY A 35 11.75 -8.35 7.64
CA GLY A 35 10.68 -7.57 7.03
C GLY A 35 9.56 -8.44 6.48
N GLN A 36 9.90 -9.54 5.81
CA GLN A 36 8.90 -10.49 5.31
C GLN A 36 8.05 -11.09 6.44
N LEU A 37 8.64 -11.35 7.61
CA LEU A 37 7.92 -11.86 8.80
C LEU A 37 6.78 -10.94 9.25
N LEU A 38 6.88 -9.64 9.01
CA LEU A 38 5.83 -8.67 9.34
C LEU A 38 4.75 -8.55 8.25
N SER A 39 4.95 -9.18 7.09
CA SER A 39 3.95 -9.16 6.03
C SER A 39 2.75 -10.04 6.38
N PRO A 40 1.50 -9.59 6.17
CA PRO A 40 0.32 -10.42 6.34
C PRO A 40 0.26 -11.62 5.38
N PHE A 41 1.11 -11.63 4.34
CA PHE A 41 1.24 -12.75 3.39
C PHE A 41 2.15 -13.86 3.90
N TYR A 42 3.00 -13.59 4.90
CA TYR A 42 3.98 -14.57 5.35
C TYR A 42 3.33 -15.79 6.02
N PRO A 43 3.73 -17.03 5.67
CA PRO A 43 3.07 -18.25 6.15
C PRO A 43 3.61 -18.69 7.51
N HIS A 44 3.18 -18.01 8.58
CA HIS A 44 3.54 -18.36 9.95
C HIS A 44 2.96 -19.72 10.40
N LYS A 45 1.87 -20.15 9.72
CA LYS A 45 1.09 -21.34 10.07
C LYS A 45 0.38 -21.20 11.44
N ASN A 46 -0.57 -22.08 11.68
CA ASN A 46 -1.32 -22.18 12.93
C ASN A 46 -1.95 -20.88 13.46
N ILE A 47 -2.24 -19.91 12.56
CA ILE A 47 -2.96 -18.69 12.94
C ILE A 47 -4.44 -19.07 13.10
N PRO A 48 -5.06 -18.89 14.30
CA PRO A 48 -6.47 -19.17 14.48
C PRO A 48 -7.34 -18.33 13.53
N ILE A 49 -8.34 -18.95 12.92
CA ILE A 49 -9.31 -18.24 12.07
C ILE A 49 -10.35 -17.60 12.98
N PRO A 50 -10.47 -16.26 13.03
CA PRO A 50 -11.43 -15.60 13.89
C PRO A 50 -12.88 -16.01 13.56
N GLY A 51 -13.70 -16.21 14.59
CA GLY A 51 -15.08 -16.64 14.45
C GLY A 51 -15.26 -18.12 14.09
N ASP A 52 -14.19 -18.89 13.95
CA ASP A 52 -14.31 -20.32 13.66
C ASP A 52 -14.66 -21.13 14.90
N SER A 53 -15.78 -21.87 14.84
CA SER A 53 -16.29 -22.66 15.96
C SER A 53 -15.57 -24.00 16.19
N LYS A 54 -14.75 -24.45 15.24
CA LYS A 54 -14.05 -25.73 15.27
C LYS A 54 -12.54 -25.61 15.46
N GLY A 55 -12.04 -24.40 15.71
CA GLY A 55 -10.61 -24.16 15.96
C GLY A 55 -9.72 -24.32 14.71
N MET A 56 -10.26 -24.06 13.52
CA MET A 56 -9.45 -24.09 12.30
C MET A 56 -8.39 -23.00 12.31
N THR A 57 -7.27 -23.30 11.65
CA THR A 57 -6.14 -22.40 11.51
C THR A 57 -5.78 -22.16 10.06
N ALA A 58 -5.08 -21.07 9.81
CA ALA A 58 -4.54 -20.76 8.49
C ALA A 58 -3.04 -20.49 8.55
N TYR A 59 -2.41 -20.42 7.38
CA TYR A 59 -0.96 -20.18 7.28
C TYR A 59 -0.60 -18.71 7.36
N SER A 60 -1.45 -17.80 6.83
CA SER A 60 -1.17 -16.38 6.79
C SER A 60 -2.42 -15.56 7.08
N VAL A 61 -2.23 -14.31 7.51
CA VAL A 61 -3.33 -13.36 7.74
C VAL A 61 -4.06 -13.03 6.44
N GLU A 62 -3.31 -12.84 5.34
CA GLU A 62 -3.92 -12.64 4.02
C GLU A 62 -4.68 -13.88 3.55
N GLY A 63 -4.19 -15.08 3.86
CA GLY A 63 -4.90 -16.34 3.61
C GLY A 63 -6.26 -16.37 4.32
N ILE A 64 -6.32 -15.93 5.59
CA ILE A 64 -7.58 -15.80 6.32
C ILE A 64 -8.50 -14.79 5.63
N TRP A 65 -7.97 -13.61 5.34
CA TRP A 65 -8.74 -12.53 4.72
C TRP A 65 -9.34 -12.92 3.38
N GLN A 66 -8.53 -13.49 2.49
CA GLN A 66 -8.99 -13.91 1.17
C GLN A 66 -9.84 -15.18 1.22
N GLY A 67 -9.51 -16.10 2.13
CA GLY A 67 -10.25 -17.35 2.30
C GLY A 67 -11.68 -17.12 2.77
N LEU A 68 -11.90 -16.21 3.72
CA LEU A 68 -13.23 -15.88 4.25
C LEU A 68 -14.03 -14.92 3.36
N LYS A 69 -13.42 -14.34 2.32
CA LYS A 69 -14.08 -13.38 1.44
C LYS A 69 -15.06 -14.07 0.50
N VAL A 70 -16.32 -13.60 0.50
CA VAL A 70 -17.41 -14.11 -0.32
C VAL A 70 -17.67 -13.16 -1.47
N PHE A 71 -17.86 -13.71 -2.68
CA PHE A 71 -18.13 -12.98 -3.91
C PHE A 71 -19.47 -13.43 -4.53
N GLU A 72 -19.97 -12.68 -5.51
CA GLU A 72 -21.19 -13.03 -6.25
C GLU A 72 -21.13 -14.44 -6.87
N HIS A 73 -19.95 -14.86 -7.32
CA HIS A 73 -19.76 -16.13 -8.03
C HIS A 73 -18.83 -17.10 -7.29
N ALA A 74 -18.47 -16.83 -6.04
CA ALA A 74 -17.64 -17.74 -5.25
C ALA A 74 -17.83 -17.53 -3.74
N GLY A 75 -18.01 -18.61 -3.01
CA GLY A 75 -18.00 -18.63 -1.55
C GLY A 75 -16.58 -18.49 -0.96
N ILE A 76 -16.44 -18.94 0.28
CA ILE A 76 -15.14 -19.03 0.95
C ILE A 76 -14.18 -19.94 0.17
N ASP A 77 -12.87 -19.69 0.33
CA ASP A 77 -11.82 -20.47 -0.35
C ASP A 77 -10.88 -21.12 0.66
N MET A 78 -11.06 -22.42 0.87
CA MET A 78 -10.26 -23.22 1.79
C MET A 78 -8.78 -23.31 1.39
N HIS A 79 -8.46 -23.18 0.09
CA HIS A 79 -7.08 -23.25 -0.39
C HIS A 79 -6.28 -22.02 0.05
N SER A 80 -6.92 -20.85 0.12
CA SER A 80 -6.27 -19.64 0.61
C SER A 80 -5.73 -19.80 2.03
N PHE A 81 -6.40 -20.58 2.90
CA PHE A 81 -5.92 -20.83 4.27
C PHE A 81 -4.61 -21.62 4.33
N ARG A 82 -4.30 -22.40 3.31
CA ARG A 82 -3.13 -23.28 3.24
C ARG A 82 -2.04 -22.76 2.29
N ASN A 83 -2.20 -21.58 1.72
CA ASN A 83 -1.20 -20.99 0.84
C ASN A 83 0.06 -20.58 1.64
N ASP A 84 1.20 -21.16 1.29
CA ASP A 84 2.52 -20.91 1.89
C ASP A 84 3.51 -20.24 0.92
N THR A 85 3.06 -19.88 -0.28
CA THR A 85 3.91 -19.33 -1.33
C THR A 85 4.01 -17.81 -1.32
N MET A 86 3.17 -17.12 -0.56
CA MET A 86 2.95 -15.67 -0.58
C MET A 86 2.49 -15.12 -1.96
N LYS A 87 2.17 -16.00 -2.91
CA LYS A 87 1.75 -15.67 -4.27
C LYS A 87 0.33 -16.17 -4.52
N ASP A 88 -0.36 -15.52 -5.47
CA ASP A 88 -1.67 -15.94 -5.98
C ASP A 88 -2.78 -16.06 -4.93
N ILE A 89 -2.61 -15.46 -3.76
CA ILE A 89 -3.61 -15.47 -2.67
C ILE A 89 -4.79 -14.53 -3.00
N LYS A 90 -4.54 -13.43 -3.72
CA LYS A 90 -5.57 -12.40 -3.95
C LYS A 90 -6.65 -12.89 -4.90
N ARG A 91 -7.89 -12.85 -4.41
CA ARG A 91 -9.09 -13.15 -5.21
C ARG A 91 -9.64 -11.85 -5.83
N THR A 92 -9.79 -11.83 -7.15
CA THR A 92 -10.09 -10.60 -7.91
C THR A 92 -11.55 -10.50 -8.32
N VAL A 93 -12.07 -9.27 -8.36
CA VAL A 93 -13.43 -8.96 -8.86
C VAL A 93 -13.61 -9.44 -10.29
N ARG A 94 -12.58 -9.34 -11.14
CA ARG A 94 -12.63 -9.81 -12.52
C ARG A 94 -12.97 -11.30 -12.65
N LYS A 95 -12.49 -12.13 -11.70
CA LYS A 95 -12.67 -13.60 -11.73
C LYS A 95 -13.93 -14.02 -10.99
N PHE A 96 -14.30 -13.35 -9.88
CA PHE A 96 -15.30 -13.84 -8.94
C PHE A 96 -16.51 -12.95 -8.78
N GLY A 97 -16.58 -11.81 -9.48
CA GLY A 97 -17.65 -10.84 -9.32
C GLY A 97 -17.43 -9.91 -8.13
N ARG A 98 -18.47 -9.17 -7.77
CA ARG A 98 -18.43 -8.19 -6.68
C ARG A 98 -18.29 -8.90 -5.31
N PRO A 99 -17.46 -8.39 -4.38
CA PRO A 99 -17.44 -8.88 -3.01
C PRO A 99 -18.76 -8.59 -2.30
N LEU A 100 -19.32 -9.60 -1.66
CA LEU A 100 -20.54 -9.50 -0.86
C LEU A 100 -20.24 -9.23 0.62
N GLY A 101 -19.08 -9.66 1.12
CA GLY A 101 -18.65 -9.51 2.50
C GLY A 101 -17.57 -10.53 2.86
N HIS A 102 -17.33 -10.68 4.15
CA HIS A 102 -16.48 -11.75 4.69
C HIS A 102 -17.30 -12.62 5.63
N GLN A 103 -17.22 -13.92 5.46
CA GLN A 103 -17.88 -14.87 6.36
C GLN A 103 -17.17 -14.87 7.71
N PHE A 104 -17.92 -14.79 8.83
CA PHE A 104 -17.32 -14.81 10.17
C PHE A 104 -17.08 -16.24 10.65
N GLY A 105 -15.90 -16.76 10.36
CA GLY A 105 -15.54 -18.16 10.56
C GLY A 105 -15.96 -19.06 9.40
N VAL A 106 -15.35 -20.26 9.34
CA VAL A 106 -15.52 -21.18 8.19
C VAL A 106 -16.93 -21.78 8.14
N TYR A 107 -17.55 -22.01 9.29
CA TYR A 107 -18.84 -22.71 9.39
C TYR A 107 -20.03 -21.78 9.64
N SER A 108 -19.80 -20.49 9.81
CA SER A 108 -20.85 -19.48 9.92
C SER A 108 -21.46 -19.17 8.54
N LYS A 109 -22.68 -18.68 8.52
CA LYS A 109 -23.31 -18.08 7.33
C LYS A 109 -23.40 -16.55 7.44
N GLU A 110 -22.94 -15.99 8.55
CA GLU A 110 -22.94 -14.56 8.79
C GLU A 110 -21.91 -13.87 7.88
N LEU A 111 -22.35 -12.87 7.13
CA LEU A 111 -21.50 -12.03 6.30
C LEU A 111 -21.28 -10.68 6.99
N LEU A 112 -20.05 -10.42 7.32
CA LEU A 112 -19.62 -9.15 7.88
C LEU A 112 -19.49 -8.08 6.80
N SER A 113 -19.82 -6.84 7.17
CA SER A 113 -19.44 -5.66 6.40
C SER A 113 -17.90 -5.54 6.28
N TYR A 114 -17.43 -4.66 5.40
CA TYR A 114 -15.98 -4.48 5.23
C TYR A 114 -15.30 -3.97 6.50
N LEU A 115 -15.93 -3.05 7.25
CA LEU A 115 -15.37 -2.52 8.50
C LEU A 115 -15.44 -3.56 9.64
N ASP A 116 -16.56 -4.29 9.73
CA ASP A 116 -16.67 -5.38 10.71
C ASP A 116 -15.66 -6.49 10.43
N ALA A 117 -15.42 -6.81 9.17
CA ALA A 117 -14.39 -7.78 8.79
C ALA A 117 -12.98 -7.29 9.15
N LYS A 118 -12.67 -5.99 8.98
CA LYS A 118 -11.40 -5.43 9.48
C LYS A 118 -11.28 -5.62 10.99
N ARG A 119 -12.35 -5.31 11.75
CA ARG A 119 -12.39 -5.38 13.21
C ARG A 119 -12.35 -6.81 13.73
N LEU A 120 -13.17 -7.70 13.17
CA LEU A 120 -13.42 -9.02 13.73
C LEU A 120 -12.54 -10.13 13.11
N ILE A 121 -11.95 -9.88 11.93
CA ILE A 121 -11.12 -10.87 11.23
C ILE A 121 -9.68 -10.37 11.09
N TYR A 122 -9.46 -9.27 10.35
CA TYR A 122 -8.11 -8.88 9.96
C TYR A 122 -7.26 -8.41 11.15
N ALA A 123 -7.75 -7.46 11.93
CA ALA A 123 -7.02 -6.93 13.06
C ALA A 123 -6.72 -7.99 14.14
N PRO A 124 -7.68 -8.86 14.55
CA PRO A 124 -7.39 -9.94 15.52
C PRO A 124 -6.40 -10.97 15.00
N ALA A 125 -6.51 -11.39 13.73
CA ALA A 125 -5.59 -12.35 13.13
C ALA A 125 -4.16 -11.79 13.06
N TYR A 126 -4.02 -10.51 12.69
CA TYR A 126 -2.71 -9.88 12.62
C TYR A 126 -2.12 -9.63 14.03
N LYS A 127 -2.95 -9.21 14.98
CA LYS A 127 -2.55 -9.08 16.39
C LYS A 127 -2.02 -10.40 16.96
N TYR A 128 -2.72 -11.51 16.65
CA TYR A 128 -2.26 -12.84 17.05
C TYR A 128 -0.82 -13.12 16.55
N VAL A 129 -0.50 -12.78 15.30
CA VAL A 129 0.85 -12.95 14.74
C VAL A 129 1.86 -12.10 15.50
N LEU A 130 1.55 -10.83 15.77
CA LEU A 130 2.44 -9.92 16.51
C LEU A 130 2.73 -10.40 17.94
N GLU A 131 1.77 -11.06 18.58
CA GLU A 131 1.84 -11.46 19.99
C GLU A 131 2.30 -12.91 20.21
N ASN A 132 2.11 -13.82 19.25
CA ASN A 132 2.29 -15.25 19.47
C ASN A 132 3.38 -15.89 18.62
N VAL A 133 3.87 -15.22 17.56
CA VAL A 133 4.96 -15.75 16.73
C VAL A 133 6.30 -15.25 17.27
N PRO A 134 7.17 -16.14 17.80
CA PRO A 134 8.42 -15.74 18.47
C PRO A 134 9.35 -14.88 17.58
N GLU A 135 9.50 -15.25 16.32
CA GLU A 135 10.35 -14.53 15.37
C GLU A 135 9.81 -13.11 15.10
N VAL A 136 8.49 -12.96 15.01
CA VAL A 136 7.83 -11.66 14.84
C VAL A 136 8.02 -10.79 16.08
N LYS A 137 7.84 -11.36 17.27
CA LYS A 137 8.11 -10.66 18.55
C LYS A 137 9.55 -10.14 18.60
N GLY A 138 10.51 -10.95 18.17
CA GLY A 138 11.91 -10.54 18.09
C GLY A 138 12.16 -9.37 17.15
N VAL A 139 11.46 -9.33 16.01
CA VAL A 139 11.56 -8.19 15.06
C VAL A 139 10.89 -6.95 15.65
N ILE A 140 9.70 -7.08 16.24
CA ILE A 140 8.99 -5.96 16.89
C ILE A 140 9.84 -5.34 17.99
N GLU A 141 10.47 -6.17 18.84
CA GLU A 141 11.32 -5.66 19.92
C GLU A 141 12.54 -4.91 19.39
N LYS A 142 13.18 -5.40 18.33
CA LYS A 142 14.28 -4.69 17.65
C LYS A 142 13.84 -3.34 17.09
N ILE A 143 12.64 -3.27 16.46
CA ILE A 143 12.10 -2.00 15.96
C ILE A 143 11.84 -1.06 17.14
N ARG A 144 11.26 -1.55 18.25
CA ARG A 144 10.99 -0.76 19.46
C ARG A 144 12.28 -0.17 20.05
N GLN A 145 13.32 -0.98 20.23
CA GLN A 145 14.62 -0.54 20.75
C GLN A 145 15.25 0.51 19.80
N LYS A 146 15.31 0.23 18.52
CA LYS A 146 15.89 1.15 17.53
C LYS A 146 15.10 2.47 17.39
N SER A 147 13.77 2.44 17.63
CA SER A 147 12.94 3.65 17.60
C SER A 147 13.23 4.63 18.75
N GLN A 148 13.91 4.19 19.80
CA GLN A 148 14.38 5.04 20.91
C GLN A 148 15.64 5.81 20.50
N GLU A 149 16.48 5.24 19.62
CA GLU A 149 17.77 5.81 19.21
C GLU A 149 17.64 6.62 17.89
N SER A 150 16.76 6.20 16.99
CA SER A 150 16.62 6.75 15.64
C SER A 150 15.19 6.78 15.17
N ASN A 151 14.91 7.60 14.16
CA ASN A 151 13.65 7.51 13.43
C ASN A 151 13.61 6.22 12.63
N ILE A 152 12.45 5.55 12.63
CA ILE A 152 12.21 4.35 11.82
C ILE A 152 11.18 4.67 10.75
N VAL A 153 11.46 4.35 9.49
CA VAL A 153 10.52 4.45 8.38
C VAL A 153 10.14 3.03 7.95
N LEU A 154 8.91 2.62 8.24
CA LEU A 154 8.35 1.35 7.78
C LEU A 154 7.79 1.52 6.38
N LEU A 155 8.20 0.66 5.43
CA LEU A 155 7.70 0.71 4.06
C LEU A 155 6.56 -0.28 3.84
N ASP A 156 5.47 0.23 3.24
CA ASP A 156 4.32 -0.56 2.79
C ASP A 156 3.80 -0.03 1.45
N TYR A 157 3.16 -0.86 0.66
CA TYR A 157 2.47 -0.43 -0.56
C TYR A 157 1.22 0.41 -0.27
N ASN A 158 0.54 0.12 0.83
CA ASN A 158 -0.60 0.86 1.34
C ASN A 158 -0.22 1.57 2.65
N ILE A 159 -0.45 2.86 2.70
CA ILE A 159 -0.12 3.71 3.84
C ILE A 159 -1.37 4.31 4.51
N ASN A 160 -2.54 3.66 4.36
CA ASN A 160 -3.76 4.14 4.97
C ASN A 160 -3.75 3.85 6.49
N PRO A 161 -3.71 4.89 7.37
CA PRO A 161 -3.74 4.72 8.82
C PRO A 161 -5.17 4.64 9.37
N ASP A 162 -6.18 4.87 8.53
CA ASP A 162 -7.56 5.05 8.98
C ASP A 162 -8.31 3.72 8.98
N ASN A 163 -8.54 3.20 10.19
CA ASN A 163 -9.31 1.97 10.40
C ASN A 163 -10.77 2.13 9.96
N ARG A 164 -11.31 3.36 10.04
CA ARG A 164 -12.69 3.72 9.78
C ARG A 164 -12.99 3.98 8.30
N ASP A 165 -11.96 4.02 7.44
CA ASP A 165 -12.10 4.20 5.98
C ASP A 165 -12.56 2.89 5.32
N ALA A 166 -13.85 2.80 4.96
CA ALA A 166 -14.42 1.64 4.26
C ALA A 166 -13.98 1.54 2.79
N SER A 167 -13.40 2.60 2.21
CA SER A 167 -13.02 2.65 0.79
C SER A 167 -11.62 2.12 0.51
N LYS A 168 -10.78 1.98 1.55
CA LYS A 168 -9.37 1.59 1.42
C LYS A 168 -8.99 0.46 2.37
N PRO A 169 -8.07 -0.41 1.95
CA PRO A 169 -7.49 -1.39 2.87
C PRO A 169 -6.69 -0.68 3.97
N LEU A 170 -6.57 -1.32 5.11
CA LEU A 170 -5.75 -0.87 6.23
C LEU A 170 -4.30 -1.25 5.97
N SER A 171 -3.37 -0.34 6.27
CA SER A 171 -1.94 -0.62 6.17
C SER A 171 -1.48 -1.53 7.32
N HIS A 172 -0.80 -2.63 6.99
CA HIS A 172 -0.19 -3.47 8.02
C HIS A 172 0.99 -2.77 8.70
N ALA A 173 1.70 -1.88 8.01
CA ALA A 173 2.75 -1.07 8.62
C ALA A 173 2.20 -0.09 9.66
N GLU A 174 1.03 0.50 9.42
CA GLU A 174 0.36 1.32 10.43
C GLU A 174 -0.10 0.48 11.63
N LEU A 175 -0.58 -0.76 11.41
CA LEU A 175 -0.91 -1.66 12.51
C LEU A 175 0.32 -2.04 13.35
N VAL A 176 1.48 -2.31 12.71
CA VAL A 176 2.76 -2.54 13.42
C VAL A 176 3.15 -1.33 14.25
N LYS A 177 3.08 -0.13 13.66
CA LYS A 177 3.35 1.12 14.36
C LYS A 177 2.42 1.29 15.56
N MET A 178 1.10 1.16 15.35
CA MET A 178 0.11 1.26 16.43
C MET A 178 0.33 0.23 17.53
N TYR A 179 0.75 -0.99 17.18
CA TYR A 179 1.08 -2.03 18.14
C TYR A 179 2.29 -1.65 19.03
N ILE A 180 3.35 -1.15 18.40
CA ILE A 180 4.55 -0.72 19.13
C ILE A 180 4.25 0.47 20.04
N GLU A 181 3.39 1.39 19.60
CA GLU A 181 2.96 2.58 20.34
C GLU A 181 1.85 2.31 21.38
N GLY A 182 1.42 1.06 21.55
CA GLY A 182 0.40 0.66 22.55
C GLY A 182 -1.03 1.11 22.24
N ARG A 183 -1.34 1.44 20.97
CA ARG A 183 -2.66 1.92 20.53
C ARG A 183 -3.25 1.07 19.38
N TYR A 184 -2.99 -0.25 19.43
CA TYR A 184 -3.54 -1.17 18.45
C TYR A 184 -5.08 -1.15 18.47
N PRO A 185 -5.76 -1.03 17.32
CA PRO A 185 -7.21 -0.93 17.28
C PRO A 185 -7.87 -2.27 17.64
N VAL A 186 -8.78 -2.26 18.59
CA VAL A 186 -9.48 -3.47 19.08
C VAL A 186 -10.96 -3.26 19.36
N THR A 187 -11.38 -2.01 19.57
CA THR A 187 -12.77 -1.67 19.96
C THR A 187 -13.66 -1.46 18.74
N GLU A 188 -14.97 -1.47 18.95
CA GLU A 188 -15.93 -1.12 17.93
C GLU A 188 -15.77 0.33 17.48
N GLU A 189 -15.48 1.23 18.41
CA GLU A 189 -15.27 2.65 18.11
C GLU A 189 -14.05 2.89 17.20
N ASP A 190 -13.00 2.07 17.29
CA ASP A 190 -11.84 2.15 16.41
C ASP A 190 -12.19 1.91 14.93
N PHE A 191 -13.30 1.22 14.65
CA PHE A 191 -13.74 0.84 13.31
C PHE A 191 -15.11 1.40 12.93
N ARG A 192 -15.75 2.19 13.80
CA ARG A 192 -17.03 2.83 13.51
C ARG A 192 -16.92 3.69 12.24
N PRO A 193 -17.87 3.58 11.30
CA PRO A 193 -17.86 4.44 10.12
C PRO A 193 -17.85 5.93 10.49
N TRP A 194 -17.14 6.73 9.71
CA TRP A 194 -17.15 8.17 9.84
C TRP A 194 -18.56 8.72 9.61
N THR A 195 -19.04 9.60 10.47
CA THR A 195 -20.28 10.32 10.20
C THR A 195 -20.08 11.35 9.07
N PRO A 196 -21.14 11.80 8.39
CA PRO A 196 -21.04 12.85 7.37
C PRO A 196 -20.38 14.14 7.89
N GLU A 197 -20.61 14.49 9.15
CA GLU A 197 -20.04 15.66 9.82
C GLU A 197 -18.53 15.49 10.04
N GLU A 198 -18.12 14.35 10.61
CA GLU A 198 -16.71 14.00 10.81
C GLU A 198 -15.94 13.96 9.47
N LEU A 199 -16.55 13.42 8.40
CA LEU A 199 -15.96 13.44 7.06
C LEU A 199 -15.77 14.84 6.50
N LYS A 200 -16.70 15.77 6.78
CA LYS A 200 -16.56 17.18 6.38
C LYS A 200 -15.38 17.83 7.11
N GLU A 201 -15.24 17.59 8.42
CA GLU A 201 -14.13 18.10 9.21
C GLU A 201 -12.78 17.55 8.77
N LEU A 202 -12.69 16.24 8.52
CA LEU A 202 -11.49 15.61 7.96
C LEU A 202 -11.09 16.20 6.60
N LYS A 203 -12.07 16.43 5.72
CA LYS A 203 -11.82 17.06 4.41
C LYS A 203 -11.33 18.49 4.56
N LYS A 204 -11.86 19.27 5.52
CA LYS A 204 -11.38 20.62 5.83
C LYS A 204 -9.95 20.58 6.38
N ALA A 205 -9.67 19.68 7.32
CA ALA A 205 -8.34 19.52 7.90
C ALA A 205 -7.29 19.12 6.85
N ASN A 206 -7.64 18.20 5.94
CA ASN A 206 -6.76 17.76 4.87
C ASN A 206 -6.56 18.84 3.78
N LYS A 207 -7.54 19.71 3.54
CA LYS A 207 -7.36 20.88 2.65
C LYS A 207 -6.39 21.93 3.19
N LYS A 208 -6.21 21.99 4.52
CA LYS A 208 -5.26 22.88 5.18
C LYS A 208 -3.81 22.38 5.16
N LYS A 209 -3.56 21.12 4.77
CA LYS A 209 -2.18 20.67 4.51
C LYS A 209 -1.69 21.41 3.27
N PRO A 210 -0.54 22.08 3.31
CA PRO A 210 -0.03 22.83 2.18
C PRO A 210 0.12 21.85 1.01
N THR A 211 -0.66 22.08 -0.03
CA THR A 211 -0.39 21.48 -1.33
C THR A 211 1.03 21.90 -1.66
N LYS A 212 1.94 20.94 -1.98
CA LYS A 212 3.28 21.32 -2.46
C LYS A 212 3.08 22.40 -3.51
N VAL A 213 3.60 23.58 -3.24
CA VAL A 213 3.50 24.72 -4.17
C VAL A 213 4.16 24.27 -5.45
N ARG A 214 3.39 24.09 -6.51
CA ARG A 214 3.93 23.80 -7.83
C ARG A 214 4.50 25.10 -8.37
N VAL A 215 5.70 25.02 -8.93
CA VAL A 215 6.33 26.16 -9.58
C VAL A 215 5.60 26.40 -10.91
N LYS A 216 5.06 27.60 -11.12
CA LYS A 216 4.54 27.99 -12.43
C LYS A 216 5.70 27.99 -13.42
N VAL A 217 5.56 27.21 -14.48
CA VAL A 217 6.57 27.02 -15.52
C VAL A 217 5.98 27.47 -16.86
N SER A 218 6.71 28.29 -17.59
CA SER A 218 6.37 28.68 -18.95
C SER A 218 6.86 27.62 -19.96
N ALA A 219 6.39 27.67 -21.19
CA ALA A 219 6.87 26.78 -22.25
C ALA A 219 8.38 26.94 -22.51
N ALA A 220 8.93 28.13 -22.28
CA ALA A 220 10.36 28.43 -22.45
C ALA A 220 11.25 27.74 -21.38
N ASP A 221 10.71 27.44 -20.21
CA ASP A 221 11.44 26.79 -19.11
C ASP A 221 11.48 25.26 -19.23
N LEU A 222 10.59 24.66 -20.04
CA LEU A 222 10.47 23.21 -20.17
C LEU A 222 11.74 22.48 -20.59
N PRO A 223 12.62 23.04 -21.45
CA PRO A 223 13.88 22.37 -21.80
C PRO A 223 14.74 22.03 -20.59
N ASN A 224 14.65 22.77 -19.48
CA ASN A 224 15.40 22.52 -18.25
C ASN A 224 14.95 21.24 -17.49
N TYR A 225 13.81 20.67 -17.89
CA TYR A 225 13.23 19.47 -17.25
C TYR A 225 13.41 18.19 -18.09
N VAL A 226 14.08 18.25 -19.24
CA VAL A 226 14.21 17.11 -20.17
C VAL A 226 14.87 15.92 -19.48
N ASP A 227 15.97 16.12 -18.75
CA ASP A 227 16.69 15.04 -18.08
C ASP A 227 15.83 14.37 -16.97
N ASP A 228 15.09 15.19 -16.22
CA ASP A 228 14.15 14.67 -15.21
C ASP A 228 13.00 13.89 -15.84
N ILE A 229 12.45 14.40 -16.94
CA ILE A 229 11.37 13.75 -17.70
C ILE A 229 11.83 12.41 -18.25
N THR A 230 12.96 12.36 -18.92
CA THR A 230 13.51 11.12 -19.48
C THR A 230 13.88 10.11 -18.39
N SER A 231 14.45 10.56 -17.27
CA SER A 231 14.71 9.72 -16.09
C SER A 231 13.43 9.10 -15.50
N ILE A 232 12.32 9.86 -15.45
CA ILE A 232 11.03 9.33 -14.97
C ILE A 232 10.46 8.32 -15.96
N LEU A 233 10.49 8.63 -17.26
CA LEU A 233 9.93 7.79 -18.31
C LEU A 233 10.75 6.52 -18.60
N ALA A 234 12.02 6.49 -18.26
CA ALA A 234 12.87 5.30 -18.39
C ALA A 234 12.37 4.12 -17.54
N ASN A 235 11.57 4.38 -16.50
CA ASN A 235 11.11 3.34 -15.57
C ASN A 235 9.63 2.97 -15.75
N ASP A 236 8.81 3.86 -16.32
CA ASP A 236 7.35 3.65 -16.35
C ASP A 236 6.67 4.62 -17.33
N GLU A 237 5.62 4.15 -18.00
CA GLU A 237 4.68 4.97 -18.77
C GLU A 237 3.96 5.97 -17.86
N ARG A 238 3.83 7.23 -18.30
CA ARG A 238 3.16 8.30 -17.54
C ARG A 238 2.28 9.20 -18.42
N THR A 239 1.23 9.76 -17.83
CA THR A 239 0.48 10.86 -18.45
C THR A 239 1.19 12.19 -18.23
N ALA A 240 0.93 13.19 -19.08
CA ALA A 240 1.45 14.55 -18.90
C ALA A 240 1.08 15.13 -17.51
N THR A 241 -0.13 14.82 -17.01
CA THR A 241 -0.59 15.27 -15.70
C THR A 241 0.24 14.64 -14.55
N ASP A 242 0.59 13.36 -14.67
CA ASP A 242 1.40 12.67 -13.66
C ASP A 242 2.85 13.19 -13.70
N LEU A 243 3.41 13.38 -14.89
CA LEU A 243 4.75 13.98 -15.05
C LEU A 243 4.83 15.37 -14.44
N ALA A 244 3.89 16.27 -14.74
CA ALA A 244 3.85 17.61 -14.16
C ALA A 244 3.75 17.57 -12.63
N LYS A 245 2.99 16.61 -12.08
CA LYS A 245 2.88 16.40 -10.63
C LYS A 245 4.19 15.90 -10.01
N MET A 246 4.87 14.99 -10.69
CA MET A 246 6.14 14.42 -10.21
C MET A 246 7.27 15.44 -10.26
N LEU A 247 7.30 16.27 -11.29
CA LEU A 247 8.25 17.38 -11.45
C LEU A 247 7.95 18.57 -10.54
N GLY A 248 6.77 18.61 -9.91
CA GLY A 248 6.36 19.73 -9.05
C GLY A 248 6.07 21.00 -9.82
N ILE A 249 5.70 20.91 -11.11
CA ILE A 249 5.44 22.05 -11.99
C ILE A 249 3.94 22.27 -12.21
N ASP A 250 3.56 23.54 -12.41
CA ASP A 250 2.22 23.96 -12.81
C ASP A 250 2.28 24.54 -14.23
N ILE A 251 1.77 23.78 -15.17
CA ILE A 251 1.77 24.11 -16.59
C ILE A 251 0.48 23.61 -17.26
N ALA A 252 0.01 24.34 -18.26
CA ALA A 252 -1.16 23.93 -19.03
C ALA A 252 -0.92 22.58 -19.74
N LYS A 253 -1.80 21.62 -19.51
CA LYS A 253 -1.68 20.26 -20.05
C LYS A 253 -1.40 20.20 -21.55
N PRO A 254 -2.13 20.94 -22.43
CA PRO A 254 -1.86 20.90 -23.86
C PRO A 254 -0.45 21.41 -24.24
N THR A 255 0.04 22.42 -23.54
CA THR A 255 1.40 22.96 -23.74
C THR A 255 2.45 21.93 -23.37
N PHE A 256 2.24 21.23 -22.25
CA PHE A 256 3.17 20.21 -21.78
C PHE A 256 3.14 18.96 -22.68
N GLU A 257 1.95 18.50 -23.09
CA GLU A 257 1.83 17.40 -24.06
C GLU A 257 2.56 17.69 -25.37
N LYS A 258 2.38 18.88 -25.94
CA LYS A 258 3.07 19.31 -27.17
C LYS A 258 4.60 19.33 -26.98
N PHE A 259 5.08 19.73 -25.82
CA PHE A 259 6.51 19.71 -25.51
C PHE A 259 7.04 18.27 -25.42
N LEU A 260 6.33 17.37 -24.70
CA LEU A 260 6.71 15.96 -24.57
C LEU A 260 6.77 15.24 -25.91
N GLU A 261 5.85 15.55 -26.84
CA GLU A 261 5.83 15.03 -28.21
C GLU A 261 7.04 15.47 -29.03
N GLY A 262 7.67 16.57 -28.66
CA GLY A 262 8.86 17.11 -29.34
C GLY A 262 10.20 16.61 -28.76
N ILE A 263 10.21 15.86 -27.67
CA ILE A 263 11.44 15.31 -27.10
C ILE A 263 11.83 14.04 -27.87
N PRO A 264 13.08 13.93 -28.38
CA PRO A 264 13.57 12.72 -29.05
C PRO A 264 13.39 11.49 -28.16
N HIS A 265 13.10 10.35 -28.79
CA HIS A 265 12.92 9.04 -28.12
C HIS A 265 11.74 8.94 -27.16
N ILE A 266 10.85 9.92 -27.10
CA ILE A 266 9.57 9.73 -26.37
C ILE A 266 8.51 9.18 -27.33
N ILE A 267 7.99 8.01 -26.98
CA ILE A 267 6.86 7.36 -27.64
C ILE A 267 5.56 7.85 -27.00
N VAL A 268 4.56 8.12 -27.81
CA VAL A 268 3.23 8.55 -27.37
C VAL A 268 2.19 7.52 -27.78
N GLU A 269 1.52 6.94 -26.79
CA GLU A 269 0.41 6.03 -27.01
C GLU A 269 -0.90 6.60 -26.46
N LYS A 270 -2.03 6.19 -27.03
CA LYS A 270 -3.35 6.56 -26.50
C LYS A 270 -4.00 5.37 -25.82
N VAL A 271 -4.16 5.45 -24.49
CA VAL A 271 -4.87 4.48 -23.68
C VAL A 271 -6.17 5.13 -23.17
N ASN A 272 -7.31 4.57 -23.53
CA ASN A 272 -8.63 5.09 -23.11
C ASN A 272 -8.81 6.61 -23.33
N ARG A 273 -8.45 7.11 -24.51
CA ARG A 273 -8.47 8.54 -24.90
C ARG A 273 -7.47 9.45 -24.17
N THR A 274 -6.58 8.90 -23.33
CA THR A 274 -5.52 9.65 -22.63
C THR A 274 -4.19 9.39 -23.32
N LYS A 275 -3.39 10.44 -23.56
CA LYS A 275 -2.01 10.30 -24.02
C LYS A 275 -1.12 9.86 -22.89
N CYS A 276 -0.38 8.80 -23.12
CA CYS A 276 0.64 8.24 -22.26
C CYS A 276 2.00 8.35 -22.96
N PHE A 277 3.03 8.61 -22.21
CA PHE A 277 4.38 8.87 -22.69
C PHE A 277 5.34 7.85 -22.09
N THR A 278 6.19 7.26 -22.94
CA THR A 278 7.26 6.32 -22.56
C THR A 278 8.57 6.72 -23.22
N LEU A 279 9.70 6.32 -22.66
CA LEU A 279 11.00 6.49 -23.30
C LEU A 279 11.33 5.25 -24.16
N ASP A 280 11.71 5.46 -25.42
CA ASP A 280 12.26 4.41 -26.28
C ASP A 280 13.71 4.14 -25.87
N THR A 281 13.96 2.99 -25.29
CA THR A 281 15.31 2.59 -24.83
C THR A 281 16.06 1.72 -25.84
N ARG A 282 15.47 1.42 -27.00
CA ARG A 282 16.05 0.50 -28.01
C ARG A 282 17.34 1.00 -28.64
N ASP A 283 17.55 2.31 -28.70
CA ASP A 283 18.77 2.90 -29.29
C ASP A 283 19.95 3.02 -28.30
N GLN A 284 19.76 2.74 -27.01
CA GLN A 284 20.83 2.81 -26.01
C GLN A 284 21.69 1.52 -25.93
N GLU A 285 21.22 0.41 -26.49
CA GLU A 285 22.00 -0.84 -26.53
C GLU A 285 22.99 -0.93 -27.69
N SER A 286 22.93 -0.02 -28.67
CA SER A 286 23.78 -0.08 -29.88
C SER A 286 25.13 0.68 -29.75
N THR A 287 25.46 1.28 -28.61
CA THR A 287 26.71 2.03 -28.38
C THR A 287 27.71 1.35 -27.48
N LEU A 288 27.54 0.05 -27.19
CA LEU A 288 28.46 -0.76 -26.38
C LEU A 288 29.14 -1.90 -27.16
N PHE A 289 29.47 -1.65 -28.46
CA PHE A 289 30.40 -2.53 -29.21
C PHE A 289 31.42 -1.68 -29.97
#